data_bc85968a08fb19bffc3a0341e1820bc5
#
_entry.id   bc85968a08fb19bffc3a0341e1820bc5
#
_cell.length_a   1.000
_cell.length_b   1.000
_cell.length_c   1.000
_cell.angle_alpha   90.00
_cell.angle_beta   90.00
_cell.angle_gamma   90.00
#
_symmetry.space_group_name_H-M   'P 1'
#
loop_
_entity.id
_entity.type
_entity.pdbx_description
1 polymer ?
#
loop_
_entity_poly.entity_id
_entity_poly.type
_entity_poly.pdbx_seq_one_letter_code
_entity_poly.pdbx_strand_id
1 'polypeptide(L)'
;MEKTAKQKILTEIQEDWSLADLPEKEAPQKPFSRVGVIVGIIFTVLFIILVNQYSQLLGFYYTLDGSIQEMIPVLNQEVFRSYLPYINAMLVLQLLFSASKLVFRKWTYPVATANLILNVLSFVLLWFILQDTAILNPELVTKIGEATDGQRVLNTAFNSIKAVFLFIFLLDSFEGFHDAYKNSKKPA
;
A
#
# COMPACT_ATOMS: atom_id res chain seq x y z
N MET A 1 -38.43 11.98 -58.82
CA MET A 1 -37.10 11.36 -59.05
C MET A 1 -36.13 11.51 -57.84
N GLU A 2 -36.12 12.62 -57.16
CA GLU A 2 -35.19 12.86 -56.02
C GLU A 2 -35.44 11.98 -54.78
N LYS A 3 -36.73 11.68 -54.44
CA LYS A 3 -37.13 10.81 -53.33
C LYS A 3 -36.65 9.34 -53.52
N THR A 4 -36.63 8.87 -54.76
CA THR A 4 -36.25 7.49 -55.12
C THR A 4 -34.71 7.28 -55.01
N ALA A 5 -33.95 8.31 -55.37
CA ALA A 5 -32.48 8.30 -55.26
C ALA A 5 -32.04 8.30 -53.79
N LYS A 6 -32.70 9.12 -52.95
CA LYS A 6 -32.43 9.18 -51.51
C LYS A 6 -32.77 7.86 -50.80
N GLN A 7 -33.88 7.22 -51.19
CA GLN A 7 -34.27 5.94 -50.61
C GLN A 7 -33.30 4.81 -51.01
N LYS A 8 -32.81 4.82 -52.25
CA LYS A 8 -31.80 3.83 -52.73
C LYS A 8 -30.47 3.97 -52.01
N ILE A 9 -30.02 5.20 -51.78
CA ILE A 9 -28.79 5.46 -51.00
C ILE A 9 -28.94 5.02 -49.56
N LEU A 10 -30.10 5.25 -48.93
CA LEU A 10 -30.36 4.82 -47.55
C LEU A 10 -30.42 3.29 -47.43
N THR A 11 -30.94 2.60 -48.45
CA THR A 11 -31.00 1.14 -48.45
C THR A 11 -29.58 0.53 -48.69
N GLU A 12 -28.78 1.08 -49.60
CA GLU A 12 -27.38 0.68 -49.78
C GLU A 12 -26.52 0.89 -48.53
N ILE A 13 -26.70 2.02 -47.83
CA ILE A 13 -25.99 2.31 -46.58
C ILE A 13 -26.45 1.33 -45.48
N GLN A 14 -27.69 0.91 -45.49
CA GLN A 14 -28.27 0.00 -44.50
C GLN A 14 -27.91 -1.47 -44.75
N GLU A 15 -27.70 -1.86 -46.03
CA GLU A 15 -27.25 -3.22 -46.39
C GLU A 15 -25.76 -3.44 -46.13
N ASP A 16 -24.93 -2.34 -46.23
CA ASP A 16 -23.48 -2.42 -46.04
C ASP A 16 -23.07 -2.19 -44.56
N TRP A 17 -24.02 -1.93 -43.64
CA TRP A 17 -23.77 -1.67 -42.24
C TRP A 17 -24.22 -2.86 -41.38
N SER A 18 -23.29 -3.71 -41.00
CA SER A 18 -23.53 -4.75 -40.02
C SER A 18 -23.04 -4.30 -38.63
N LEU A 19 -23.78 -4.63 -37.59
CA LEU A 19 -23.35 -4.44 -36.21
C LEU A 19 -22.03 -5.17 -35.90
N ALA A 20 -21.67 -6.14 -36.75
CA ALA A 20 -20.42 -6.87 -36.65
C ALA A 20 -19.19 -6.07 -37.10
N ASP A 21 -19.39 -5.02 -37.93
CA ASP A 21 -18.33 -4.14 -38.42
C ASP A 21 -18.02 -2.97 -37.48
N LEU A 22 -18.80 -2.84 -36.39
CA LEU A 22 -18.46 -1.90 -35.33
C LEU A 22 -17.19 -2.41 -34.63
N PRO A 23 -16.13 -1.57 -34.56
CA PRO A 23 -14.98 -1.92 -33.76
C PRO A 23 -15.48 -2.25 -32.36
N GLU A 24 -15.15 -3.45 -31.89
CA GLU A 24 -15.51 -3.89 -30.55
C GLU A 24 -15.12 -2.79 -29.57
N LYS A 25 -16.14 -2.23 -28.87
CA LYS A 25 -15.94 -1.11 -27.97
C LYS A 25 -14.87 -1.51 -26.99
N GLU A 26 -13.67 -0.97 -27.14
CA GLU A 26 -12.56 -1.25 -26.24
C GLU A 26 -13.04 -1.07 -24.80
N ALA A 27 -13.04 -2.18 -24.05
CA ALA A 27 -13.42 -2.11 -22.65
C ALA A 27 -12.47 -1.11 -21.96
N PRO A 28 -13.01 -0.10 -21.25
CA PRO A 28 -12.21 0.98 -20.71
C PRO A 28 -11.05 0.41 -19.86
N GLN A 29 -9.82 0.80 -20.13
CA GLN A 29 -8.67 0.45 -19.32
C GLN A 29 -8.91 1.00 -17.92
N LYS A 30 -8.67 0.18 -16.88
CA LYS A 30 -8.84 0.63 -15.48
C LYS A 30 -7.64 1.51 -15.09
N PRO A 31 -7.81 2.84 -15.06
CA PRO A 31 -6.73 3.72 -14.62
C PRO A 31 -6.53 3.60 -13.11
N PHE A 32 -5.37 4.04 -12.61
CA PHE A 32 -5.22 4.26 -11.17
C PHE A 32 -6.26 5.24 -10.66
N SER A 33 -6.85 4.97 -9.51
CA SER A 33 -7.65 5.95 -8.80
C SER A 33 -6.76 7.10 -8.36
N ARG A 34 -6.88 8.25 -9.02
CA ARG A 34 -6.10 9.45 -8.66
C ARG A 34 -6.31 9.83 -7.20
N VAL A 35 -7.56 9.77 -6.75
CA VAL A 35 -7.90 10.07 -5.35
C VAL A 35 -7.19 9.07 -4.42
N GLY A 36 -7.26 7.77 -4.72
CA GLY A 36 -6.57 6.74 -3.92
C GLY A 36 -5.05 6.95 -3.86
N VAL A 37 -4.41 7.30 -4.98
CA VAL A 37 -2.97 7.60 -5.01
C VAL A 37 -2.63 8.84 -4.19
N ILE A 38 -3.40 9.93 -4.32
CA ILE A 38 -3.18 11.17 -3.56
C ILE A 38 -3.37 10.91 -2.07
N VAL A 39 -4.42 10.21 -1.68
CA VAL A 39 -4.65 9.80 -0.28
C VAL A 39 -3.48 8.96 0.24
N GLY A 40 -2.99 7.99 -0.53
CA GLY A 40 -1.82 7.19 -0.18
C GLY A 40 -0.55 8.04 0.02
N ILE A 41 -0.31 9.02 -0.85
CA ILE A 41 0.79 9.98 -0.72
C ILE A 41 0.67 10.77 0.60
N ILE A 42 -0.52 11.32 0.89
CA ILE A 42 -0.78 12.07 2.12
C ILE A 42 -0.50 11.19 3.34
N PHE A 43 -1.03 9.96 3.37
CA PHE A 43 -0.77 9.03 4.48
C PHE A 43 0.71 8.70 4.63
N THR A 44 1.44 8.50 3.53
CA THR A 44 2.90 8.25 3.58
C THR A 44 3.64 9.44 4.17
N VAL A 45 3.30 10.67 3.77
CA VAL A 45 3.90 11.89 4.33
C VAL A 45 3.59 12.04 5.82
N LEU A 46 2.32 11.83 6.22
CA LEU A 46 1.94 11.85 7.63
C LEU A 46 2.69 10.79 8.44
N PHE A 47 2.88 9.59 7.86
CA PHE A 47 3.63 8.53 8.51
C PHE A 47 5.12 8.87 8.66
N ILE A 48 5.75 9.52 7.65
CA ILE A 48 7.11 10.05 7.76
C ILE A 48 7.22 11.02 8.94
N ILE A 49 6.27 11.95 9.07
CA ILE A 49 6.25 12.91 10.17
C ILE A 49 6.10 12.18 11.51
N LEU A 50 5.18 11.23 11.59
CA LEU A 50 4.91 10.47 12.80
C LEU A 50 6.14 9.69 13.28
N VAL A 51 6.80 8.93 12.41
CA VAL A 51 7.95 8.11 12.81
C VAL A 51 9.19 8.96 13.18
N ASN A 52 9.34 10.14 12.56
CA ASN A 52 10.50 11.00 12.82
C ASN A 52 10.31 11.93 14.03
N GLN A 53 9.09 12.43 14.27
CA GLN A 53 8.84 13.45 15.30
C GLN A 53 8.10 12.90 16.52
N TYR A 54 7.29 11.87 16.33
CA TYR A 54 6.32 11.41 17.34
C TYR A 54 6.45 9.94 17.72
N SER A 55 7.56 9.27 17.34
CA SER A 55 7.78 7.86 17.68
C SER A 55 7.74 7.58 19.18
N GLN A 56 8.14 8.55 20.01
CA GLN A 56 8.07 8.45 21.47
C GLN A 56 6.64 8.43 22.02
N LEU A 57 5.65 8.95 21.29
CA LEU A 57 4.25 8.94 21.71
C LEU A 57 3.59 7.57 21.51
N LEU A 58 4.24 6.64 20.83
CA LEU A 58 3.82 5.25 20.77
C LEU A 58 4.18 4.59 22.12
N GLY A 59 3.26 4.63 23.07
CA GLY A 59 3.49 4.16 24.41
C GLY A 59 2.26 3.52 25.05
N PHE A 60 2.50 2.77 26.11
CA PHE A 60 1.46 2.28 26.99
C PHE A 60 1.17 3.33 28.06
N TYR A 61 -0.09 3.70 28.13
CA TYR A 61 -0.60 4.59 29.19
C TYR A 61 -1.24 3.71 30.25
N TYR A 62 -0.79 3.79 31.49
CA TYR A 62 -1.46 3.12 32.57
C TYR A 62 -1.98 4.12 33.59
N THR A 63 -3.12 3.78 34.15
CA THR A 63 -3.80 4.60 35.15
C THR A 63 -3.73 3.90 36.49
N LEU A 64 -3.29 4.62 37.54
CA LEU A 64 -3.49 4.27 38.94
C LEU A 64 -4.52 5.27 39.52
N ASP A 65 -5.54 4.75 40.18
CA ASP A 65 -6.60 5.56 40.81
C ASP A 65 -7.35 6.52 39.85
N GLY A 66 -7.53 6.14 38.61
CA GLY A 66 -8.30 6.90 37.60
C GLY A 66 -7.56 8.10 36.98
N SER A 67 -6.31 8.35 37.34
CA SER A 67 -5.45 9.35 36.71
C SER A 67 -4.37 8.69 35.85
N ILE A 68 -4.08 9.26 34.65
CA ILE A 68 -2.94 8.84 33.82
C ILE A 68 -1.68 9.22 34.58
N GLN A 69 -0.94 8.23 35.06
CA GLN A 69 0.25 8.48 35.86
C GLN A 69 1.54 8.46 35.09
N GLU A 70 1.64 7.59 34.10
CA GLU A 70 2.89 7.45 33.35
C GLU A 70 2.65 6.89 31.94
N MET A 71 3.49 7.29 30.99
CA MET A 71 3.55 6.74 29.66
C MET A 71 4.89 6.04 29.48
N ILE A 72 4.86 4.73 29.23
CA ILE A 72 6.05 3.98 28.86
C ILE A 72 6.10 3.85 27.36
N PRO A 73 7.09 4.45 26.66
CA PRO A 73 7.26 4.28 25.22
C PRO A 73 7.43 2.80 24.89
N VAL A 74 6.81 2.34 23.79
CA VAL A 74 6.96 0.96 23.29
C VAL A 74 8.36 0.74 22.75
N LEU A 75 8.89 1.74 22.05
CA LEU A 75 10.15 1.65 21.35
C LEU A 75 11.31 2.19 22.20
N ASN A 76 12.41 1.44 22.20
CA ASN A 76 13.69 1.97 22.62
C ASN A 76 14.14 3.04 21.61
N GLN A 77 14.10 4.31 22.01
CA GLN A 77 14.35 5.44 21.11
C GLN A 77 15.77 5.47 20.54
N GLU A 78 16.76 4.97 21.27
CA GLU A 78 18.14 4.89 20.79
C GLU A 78 18.26 3.87 19.65
N VAL A 79 17.77 2.68 19.87
CA VAL A 79 17.78 1.60 18.87
C VAL A 79 16.91 1.96 17.67
N PHE A 80 15.70 2.52 17.91
CA PHE A 80 14.81 2.95 16.83
C PHE A 80 15.44 4.01 15.93
N ARG A 81 16.15 4.97 16.51
CA ARG A 81 16.87 6.00 15.73
C ARG A 81 17.92 5.43 14.78
N SER A 82 18.53 4.28 15.11
CA SER A 82 19.48 3.63 14.22
C SER A 82 18.81 3.05 12.96
N TYR A 83 17.51 2.70 13.04
CA TYR A 83 16.72 2.23 11.92
C TYR A 83 16.08 3.35 11.09
N LEU A 84 15.95 4.57 11.63
CA LEU A 84 15.29 5.68 10.94
C LEU A 84 15.84 5.98 9.53
N PRO A 85 17.17 5.97 9.28
CA PRO A 85 17.67 6.19 7.92
C PRO A 85 17.13 5.19 6.90
N TYR A 86 17.04 3.91 7.28
CA TYR A 86 16.53 2.84 6.41
C TYR A 86 15.02 2.95 6.23
N ILE A 87 14.28 3.25 7.29
CA ILE A 87 12.83 3.48 7.24
C ILE A 87 12.54 4.68 6.32
N ASN A 88 13.24 5.79 6.50
CA ASN A 88 13.05 6.98 5.68
C ASN A 88 13.39 6.74 4.22
N ALA A 89 14.48 6.01 3.92
CA ALA A 89 14.83 5.66 2.55
C ALA A 89 13.71 4.84 1.89
N MET A 90 13.15 3.85 2.59
CA MET A 90 12.01 3.08 2.07
C MET A 90 10.76 3.91 1.88
N LEU A 91 10.42 4.79 2.83
CA LEU A 91 9.25 5.67 2.72
C LEU A 91 9.39 6.67 1.56
N VAL A 92 10.59 7.21 1.32
CA VAL A 92 10.87 8.06 0.15
C VAL A 92 10.72 7.27 -1.14
N LEU A 93 11.23 6.04 -1.23
CA LEU A 93 11.05 5.19 -2.40
C LEU A 93 9.56 4.88 -2.66
N GLN A 94 8.80 4.57 -1.62
CA GLN A 94 7.34 4.39 -1.69
C GLN A 94 6.62 5.65 -2.18
N LEU A 95 7.06 6.82 -1.70
CA LEU A 95 6.50 8.11 -2.09
C LEU A 95 6.77 8.40 -3.58
N LEU A 96 8.01 8.21 -4.04
CA LEU A 96 8.39 8.38 -5.44
C LEU A 96 7.64 7.42 -6.35
N PHE A 97 7.49 6.16 -5.92
CA PHE A 97 6.71 5.17 -6.67
C PHE A 97 5.23 5.55 -6.72
N SER A 98 4.64 6.00 -5.62
CA SER A 98 3.25 6.48 -5.59
C SER A 98 3.06 7.70 -6.50
N ALA A 99 3.99 8.64 -6.51
CA ALA A 99 3.96 9.77 -7.44
C ALA A 99 4.06 9.32 -8.90
N SER A 100 4.87 8.31 -9.21
CA SER A 100 4.98 7.75 -10.56
C SER A 100 3.67 7.15 -11.08
N LYS A 101 2.83 6.60 -10.19
CA LYS A 101 1.48 6.10 -10.55
C LYS A 101 0.58 7.21 -11.14
N LEU A 102 0.78 8.47 -10.74
CA LEU A 102 0.04 9.61 -11.31
C LEU A 102 0.43 9.88 -12.78
N VAL A 103 1.68 9.56 -13.14
CA VAL A 103 2.22 9.72 -14.50
C VAL A 103 1.81 8.54 -15.39
N PHE A 104 2.05 7.33 -14.93
CA PHE A 104 1.78 6.10 -15.72
C PHE A 104 0.28 5.80 -15.90
N ARG A 105 -0.54 6.28 -15.02
CA ARG A 105 -2.02 6.23 -15.05
C ARG A 105 -2.66 4.83 -15.07
N LYS A 106 -1.93 3.77 -15.33
CA LYS A 106 -2.45 2.39 -15.41
C LYS A 106 -1.43 1.36 -14.91
N TRP A 107 -1.93 0.25 -14.40
CA TRP A 107 -1.10 -0.90 -14.10
C TRP A 107 -0.56 -1.51 -15.40
N THR A 108 0.76 -1.70 -15.44
CA THR A 108 1.49 -2.47 -16.44
C THR A 108 2.38 -3.48 -15.71
N TYR A 109 2.86 -4.52 -16.40
CA TYR A 109 3.75 -5.50 -15.77
C TYR A 109 5.00 -4.88 -15.13
N PRO A 110 5.72 -3.93 -15.77
CA PRO A 110 6.86 -3.26 -15.13
C PRO A 110 6.45 -2.52 -13.83
N VAL A 111 5.31 -1.82 -13.83
CA VAL A 111 4.81 -1.12 -12.64
C VAL A 111 4.43 -2.10 -11.53
N ALA A 112 3.76 -3.22 -11.86
CA ALA A 112 3.43 -4.26 -10.91
C ALA A 112 4.68 -4.94 -10.31
N THR A 113 5.70 -5.18 -11.14
CA THR A 113 6.99 -5.74 -10.69
C THR A 113 7.72 -4.78 -9.76
N ALA A 114 7.77 -3.48 -10.11
CA ALA A 114 8.37 -2.47 -9.23
C ALA A 114 7.64 -2.39 -7.87
N ASN A 115 6.30 -2.47 -7.88
CA ASN A 115 5.49 -2.53 -6.65
C ASN A 115 5.85 -3.75 -5.79
N LEU A 116 5.93 -4.93 -6.42
CA LEU A 116 6.32 -6.16 -5.72
C LEU A 116 7.70 -6.04 -5.08
N ILE A 117 8.69 -5.50 -5.81
CA ILE A 117 10.05 -5.32 -5.28
C ILE A 117 10.03 -4.40 -4.06
N LEU A 118 9.31 -3.27 -4.13
CA LEU A 118 9.19 -2.35 -3.00
C LEU A 118 8.49 -2.99 -1.80
N ASN A 119 7.45 -3.78 -2.03
CA ASN A 119 6.75 -4.51 -0.98
C ASN A 119 7.67 -5.53 -0.30
N VAL A 120 8.45 -6.29 -1.09
CA VAL A 120 9.41 -7.26 -0.55
C VAL A 120 10.49 -6.55 0.27
N LEU A 121 11.08 -5.47 -0.23
CA LEU A 121 12.10 -4.70 0.49
C LEU A 121 11.54 -4.11 1.79
N SER A 122 10.32 -3.56 1.77
CA SER A 122 9.65 -3.03 2.96
C SER A 122 9.38 -4.12 3.99
N PHE A 123 8.94 -5.31 3.54
CA PHE A 123 8.70 -6.44 4.43
C PHE A 123 9.99 -6.97 5.04
N VAL A 124 11.06 -7.07 4.26
CA VAL A 124 12.38 -7.49 4.75
C VAL A 124 12.90 -6.52 5.81
N LEU A 125 12.81 -5.21 5.56
CA LEU A 125 13.19 -4.20 6.54
C LEU A 125 12.37 -4.32 7.83
N LEU A 126 11.05 -4.40 7.71
CA LEU A 126 10.15 -4.61 8.86
C LEU A 126 10.48 -5.88 9.63
N TRP A 127 10.77 -6.97 8.91
CA TRP A 127 11.15 -8.23 9.52
C TRP A 127 12.40 -8.09 10.36
N PHE A 128 13.45 -7.44 9.85
CA PHE A 128 14.70 -7.20 10.59
C PHE A 128 14.45 -6.35 11.84
N ILE A 129 13.69 -5.26 11.72
CA ILE A 129 13.34 -4.41 12.86
C ILE A 129 12.60 -5.20 13.95
N LEU A 130 11.63 -6.03 13.56
CA LEU A 130 10.83 -6.82 14.51
C LEU A 130 11.54 -8.09 15.01
N GLN A 131 12.71 -8.45 14.47
CA GLN A 131 13.57 -9.49 15.02
C GLN A 131 14.52 -8.96 16.08
N ASP A 132 14.83 -7.67 16.04
CA ASP A 132 15.70 -7.04 17.02
C ASP A 132 14.96 -6.85 18.35
N THR A 133 15.26 -7.69 19.33
CA THR A 133 14.64 -7.59 20.66
C THR A 133 14.98 -6.29 21.39
N ALA A 134 16.11 -5.65 21.02
CA ALA A 134 16.51 -4.38 21.61
C ALA A 134 15.64 -3.20 21.15
N ILE A 135 14.80 -3.40 20.11
CA ILE A 135 13.85 -2.37 19.61
C ILE A 135 12.78 -2.02 20.65
N LEU A 136 12.50 -2.92 21.58
CA LEU A 136 11.55 -2.66 22.65
C LEU A 136 12.20 -1.90 23.81
N ASN A 137 11.42 -1.04 24.42
CA ASN A 137 11.83 -0.38 25.65
C ASN A 137 12.04 -1.42 26.78
N PRO A 138 13.25 -1.50 27.38
CA PRO A 138 13.54 -2.45 28.45
C PRO A 138 12.59 -2.35 29.64
N GLU A 139 12.16 -1.17 30.00
CA GLU A 139 11.19 -0.95 31.08
C GLU A 139 9.84 -1.59 30.77
N LEU A 140 9.35 -1.43 29.53
CA LEU A 140 8.12 -2.08 29.06
C LEU A 140 8.26 -3.60 29.11
N VAL A 141 9.40 -4.14 28.63
CA VAL A 141 9.66 -5.58 28.63
C VAL A 141 9.65 -6.13 30.08
N THR A 142 10.25 -5.41 31.02
CA THR A 142 10.25 -5.78 32.44
C THR A 142 8.85 -5.81 33.00
N LYS A 143 8.07 -4.74 32.82
CA LYS A 143 6.69 -4.65 33.35
C LYS A 143 5.75 -5.69 32.72
N ILE A 144 5.88 -5.97 31.42
CA ILE A 144 5.11 -7.04 30.78
C ILE A 144 5.60 -8.42 31.23
N GLY A 145 6.93 -8.59 31.43
CA GLY A 145 7.53 -9.85 31.86
C GLY A 145 7.14 -10.25 33.28
N GLU A 146 6.84 -9.28 34.15
CA GLU A 146 6.29 -9.51 35.50
C GLU A 146 4.84 -10.02 35.46
N ALA A 147 4.13 -9.77 34.37
CA ALA A 147 2.80 -10.34 34.14
C ALA A 147 2.93 -11.80 33.68
N THR A 148 2.02 -12.65 34.13
CA THR A 148 1.95 -14.04 33.71
C THR A 148 1.90 -14.12 32.17
N ASP A 149 2.82 -14.87 31.54
CA ASP A 149 2.92 -15.03 30.08
C ASP A 149 3.36 -13.78 29.26
N GLY A 150 3.93 -12.75 29.88
CA GLY A 150 4.31 -11.50 29.19
C GLY A 150 5.19 -11.71 27.95
N GLN A 151 6.19 -12.59 28.02
CA GLN A 151 7.05 -12.90 26.86
C GLN A 151 6.26 -13.54 25.70
N ARG A 152 5.29 -14.38 26.00
CA ARG A 152 4.41 -14.99 25.00
C ARG A 152 3.53 -13.94 24.32
N VAL A 153 3.02 -12.99 25.08
CA VAL A 153 2.20 -11.86 24.56
C VAL A 153 3.00 -11.02 23.58
N LEU A 154 4.25 -10.66 23.92
CA LEU A 154 5.14 -9.88 23.03
C LEU A 154 5.45 -10.63 21.74
N ASN A 155 5.84 -11.90 21.82
CA ASN A 155 6.14 -12.72 20.65
C ASN A 155 4.90 -12.87 19.76
N THR A 156 3.72 -13.08 20.35
CA THR A 156 2.46 -13.19 19.61
C THR A 156 2.14 -11.87 18.91
N ALA A 157 2.29 -10.74 19.57
CA ALA A 157 2.05 -9.42 19.00
C ALA A 157 2.96 -9.16 17.80
N PHE A 158 4.26 -9.41 17.91
CA PHE A 158 5.21 -9.23 16.81
C PHE A 158 4.95 -10.17 15.62
N ASN A 159 4.64 -11.42 15.88
CA ASN A 159 4.30 -12.37 14.83
C ASN A 159 2.98 -11.98 14.15
N SER A 160 2.01 -11.46 14.89
CA SER A 160 0.76 -10.96 14.33
C SER A 160 0.99 -9.74 13.44
N ILE A 161 1.83 -8.79 13.88
CA ILE A 161 2.22 -7.62 13.06
C ILE A 161 2.86 -8.08 11.76
N LYS A 162 3.86 -8.99 11.81
CA LYS A 162 4.51 -9.54 10.61
C LYS A 162 3.51 -10.19 9.67
N ALA A 163 2.58 -11.00 10.19
CA ALA A 163 1.56 -11.69 9.41
C ALA A 163 0.59 -10.71 8.72
N VAL A 164 0.14 -9.68 9.44
CA VAL A 164 -0.76 -8.65 8.89
C VAL A 164 -0.06 -7.87 7.77
N PHE A 165 1.18 -7.43 7.97
CA PHE A 165 1.92 -6.72 6.92
C PHE A 165 2.21 -7.59 5.71
N LEU A 166 2.60 -8.86 5.93
CA LEU A 166 2.77 -9.81 4.83
C LEU A 166 1.48 -9.96 4.01
N PHE A 167 0.36 -10.11 4.69
CA PHE A 167 -0.94 -10.25 4.02
C PHE A 167 -1.31 -8.99 3.21
N ILE A 168 -1.10 -7.80 3.77
CA ILE A 168 -1.33 -6.53 3.06
C ILE A 168 -0.45 -6.43 1.80
N PHE A 169 0.84 -6.75 1.92
CA PHE A 169 1.79 -6.70 0.79
C PHE A 169 1.46 -7.72 -0.31
N LEU A 170 0.99 -8.91 0.08
CA LEU A 170 0.54 -9.92 -0.88
C LEU A 170 -0.72 -9.45 -1.62
N LEU A 171 -1.70 -8.87 -0.92
CA LEU A 171 -2.92 -8.35 -1.54
C LEU A 171 -2.61 -7.21 -2.52
N ASP A 172 -1.81 -6.24 -2.11
CA ASP A 172 -1.42 -5.11 -2.96
C ASP A 172 -0.63 -5.56 -4.20
N SER A 173 0.29 -6.50 -4.03
CA SER A 173 1.04 -7.09 -5.15
C SER A 173 0.14 -7.88 -6.09
N PHE A 174 -0.79 -8.69 -5.54
CA PHE A 174 -1.75 -9.45 -6.34
C PHE A 174 -2.66 -8.53 -7.15
N GLU A 175 -3.20 -7.46 -6.54
CA GLU A 175 -4.03 -6.46 -7.23
C GLU A 175 -3.24 -5.82 -8.39
N GLY A 176 -1.99 -5.43 -8.15
CA GLY A 176 -1.13 -4.85 -9.17
C GLY A 176 -0.94 -5.75 -10.39
N PHE A 177 -0.62 -7.03 -10.19
CA PHE A 177 -0.46 -7.99 -11.29
C PHE A 177 -1.78 -8.34 -11.97
N HIS A 178 -2.86 -8.48 -11.22
CA HIS A 178 -4.19 -8.75 -11.77
C HIS A 178 -4.67 -7.61 -12.68
N ASP A 179 -4.48 -6.36 -12.26
CA ASP A 179 -4.87 -5.20 -13.07
C ASP A 179 -3.93 -5.01 -14.27
N ALA A 180 -2.62 -5.31 -14.13
CA ALA A 180 -1.68 -5.33 -15.25
C ALA A 180 -2.08 -6.37 -16.31
N TYR A 181 -2.45 -7.57 -15.89
CA TYR A 181 -2.93 -8.62 -16.77
C TYR A 181 -4.20 -8.22 -17.52
N LYS A 182 -5.18 -7.63 -16.80
CA LYS A 182 -6.41 -7.13 -17.44
C LYS A 182 -6.13 -6.06 -18.48
N ASN A 183 -5.19 -5.14 -18.16
CA ASN A 183 -4.84 -4.06 -19.07
C ASN A 183 -4.02 -4.54 -20.28
N SER A 184 -3.27 -5.65 -20.18
CA SER A 184 -2.48 -6.22 -21.28
C SER A 184 -3.32 -6.96 -22.30
N LYS A 185 -4.49 -7.48 -21.90
CA LYS A 185 -5.40 -8.20 -22.82
C LYS A 185 -6.26 -7.29 -23.70
N LYS A 186 -6.21 -5.98 -23.49
CA LYS A 186 -6.96 -5.01 -24.26
C LYS A 186 -6.05 -4.47 -25.36
N PRO A 187 -6.41 -4.62 -26.65
CA PRO A 187 -5.68 -3.99 -27.74
C PRO A 187 -5.59 -2.46 -27.53
N ALA A 188 -4.47 -1.91 -27.96
CA ALA A 188 -4.20 -0.49 -27.88
C ALA A 188 -5.08 0.30 -28.88
#